data_9ad1caf17c0a524b2c4770ae2ec40e27
#
_entry.id   9ad1caf17c0a524b2c4770ae2ec40e27
#
_cell.length_a   1.000
_cell.length_b   1.000
_cell.length_c   1.000
_cell.angle_alpha   90.00
_cell.angle_beta   90.00
_cell.angle_gamma   90.00
#
_symmetry.space_group_name_H-M   'P 1'
#
loop_
_entity.id
_entity.type
_entity.pdbx_description
1 polymer ?
#
loop_
_entity_poly.entity_id
_entity_poly.type
_entity_poly.pdbx_seq_one_letter_code
_entity_poly.pdbx_strand_id
1 'polypeptide(L)'
;MKILKNILVFLSMLPLLASCHFLEVEKTGKTSIKNFYSDIYALDAAVAGTYGLTYKFYDTYMILYPEVAGDLVRFQAGTSEWRQQFDFISDESEETTAVGYIWKNGYEIIANANEVIQYGPSVSERFPQQASSVNNYLAQAYFLRALVHLDLCLAYGQTYTYSDDASHLGTAVMTNIPDVKEKIARSSVANTYAQILKDLETALGLFSKDWSKGCFYASPAACKALMARVYLYMGRHGDALKCASEVISDYGLSLTPRSDYVAMFCKRKEGQEAIFRLN
;
A
#
# COMPACT_ATOMS: atom_id res chain seq x y z
N MET A 1 -35.78 46.72 -41.70
CA MET A 1 -34.85 47.21 -40.67
C MET A 1 -34.95 46.45 -39.33
N LYS A 2 -36.13 46.14 -38.76
CA LYS A 2 -36.25 45.43 -37.48
C LYS A 2 -35.71 43.99 -37.51
N ILE A 3 -35.94 43.22 -38.58
CA ILE A 3 -35.47 41.84 -38.73
C ILE A 3 -33.93 41.73 -38.77
N LEU A 4 -33.28 42.66 -39.51
CA LEU A 4 -31.82 42.70 -39.60
C LEU A 4 -31.15 43.05 -38.26
N LYS A 5 -31.80 43.88 -37.43
CA LYS A 5 -31.33 44.25 -36.09
C LYS A 5 -31.40 43.06 -35.11
N ASN A 6 -32.46 42.26 -35.21
CA ASN A 6 -32.62 41.07 -34.39
C ASN A 6 -31.65 39.95 -34.75
N ILE A 7 -31.33 39.77 -36.05
CA ILE A 7 -30.30 38.81 -36.53
C ILE A 7 -28.91 39.26 -36.05
N LEU A 8 -28.62 40.55 -36.05
CA LEU A 8 -27.31 41.04 -35.58
C LEU A 8 -27.12 40.86 -34.07
N VAL A 9 -28.20 41.04 -33.27
CA VAL A 9 -28.20 40.80 -31.82
C VAL A 9 -28.05 39.30 -31.50
N PHE A 10 -28.68 38.44 -32.32
CA PHE A 10 -28.54 36.96 -32.13
C PHE A 10 -27.14 36.48 -32.49
N LEU A 11 -26.52 37.02 -33.55
CA LEU A 11 -25.16 36.69 -33.98
C LEU A 11 -24.11 37.20 -32.99
N SER A 12 -24.35 38.30 -32.27
CA SER A 12 -23.44 38.82 -31.24
C SER A 12 -23.52 38.04 -29.90
N MET A 13 -24.57 37.24 -29.68
CA MET A 13 -24.69 36.35 -28.51
C MET A 13 -24.05 34.96 -28.69
N LEU A 14 -23.80 34.53 -29.95
CA LEU A 14 -23.19 33.22 -30.21
C LEU A 14 -21.80 33.02 -29.57
N PRO A 15 -20.87 33.99 -29.56
CA PRO A 15 -19.56 33.79 -28.92
C PRO A 15 -19.59 33.72 -27.40
N LEU A 16 -20.68 34.15 -26.76
CA LEU A 16 -20.81 34.03 -25.28
C LEU A 16 -21.15 32.61 -24.81
N LEU A 17 -21.63 31.75 -25.70
CA LEU A 17 -21.93 30.35 -25.41
C LEU A 17 -20.71 29.41 -25.60
N ALA A 18 -19.66 29.89 -26.27
CA ALA A 18 -18.44 29.11 -26.53
C ALA A 18 -17.35 29.28 -25.44
N SER A 19 -17.63 30.06 -24.38
CA SER A 19 -16.65 30.44 -23.35
C SER A 19 -16.46 29.43 -22.21
N CYS A 20 -17.05 28.25 -22.27
CA CYS A 20 -16.98 27.28 -21.16
C CYS A 20 -15.58 26.67 -20.94
N HIS A 21 -14.67 26.72 -21.90
CA HIS A 21 -13.30 26.20 -21.73
C HIS A 21 -12.25 27.24 -21.31
N PHE A 22 -12.59 28.53 -21.31
CA PHE A 22 -11.63 29.61 -20.97
C PHE A 22 -11.39 29.74 -19.46
N LEU A 23 -12.23 29.10 -18.62
CA LEU A 23 -12.11 29.16 -17.16
C LEU A 23 -11.43 27.94 -16.53
N GLU A 24 -11.06 26.92 -17.31
CA GLU A 24 -10.21 25.83 -16.83
C GLU A 24 -8.74 26.27 -16.86
N VAL A 25 -8.38 27.14 -15.93
CA VAL A 25 -6.97 27.45 -15.69
C VAL A 25 -6.33 26.26 -15.00
N GLU A 26 -5.52 25.51 -15.74
CA GLU A 26 -4.63 24.49 -15.11
C GLU A 26 -3.79 25.23 -14.07
N LYS A 27 -3.94 24.82 -12.81
CA LYS A 27 -3.17 25.41 -11.70
C LYS A 27 -1.68 25.17 -11.98
N THR A 28 -0.93 26.23 -12.20
CA THR A 28 0.51 26.18 -12.43
C THR A 28 1.19 25.35 -11.33
N GLY A 29 1.92 24.30 -11.70
CA GLY A 29 2.61 23.42 -10.77
C GLY A 29 1.76 22.26 -10.20
N LYS A 30 0.52 22.05 -10.69
CA LYS A 30 -0.30 20.88 -10.36
C LYS A 30 -0.72 20.16 -11.62
N THR A 31 -0.43 18.88 -11.68
CA THR A 31 -0.89 17.98 -12.74
C THR A 31 -2.12 17.22 -12.26
N SER A 32 -3.10 16.97 -13.13
CA SER A 32 -4.18 16.04 -12.79
C SER A 32 -3.61 14.62 -12.64
N ILE A 33 -4.20 13.80 -11.78
CA ILE A 33 -3.76 12.41 -11.57
C ILE A 33 -3.66 11.67 -12.90
N LYS A 34 -4.66 11.82 -13.78
CA LYS A 34 -4.66 11.19 -15.10
C LYS A 34 -3.48 11.65 -15.98
N ASN A 35 -3.10 12.91 -15.92
CA ASN A 35 -1.98 13.45 -16.69
C ASN A 35 -0.62 13.09 -16.06
N PHE A 36 -0.59 12.85 -14.73
CA PHE A 36 0.62 12.38 -14.04
C PHE A 36 1.04 11.00 -14.57
N TYR A 37 0.15 10.04 -14.69
CA TYR A 37 0.45 8.68 -15.19
C TYR A 37 0.59 8.66 -16.73
N SER A 38 1.44 9.52 -17.27
CA SER A 38 1.64 9.65 -18.72
C SER A 38 2.58 8.61 -19.31
N ASP A 39 3.51 8.09 -18.54
CA ASP A 39 4.57 7.18 -18.98
C ASP A 39 5.07 6.26 -17.85
N ILE A 40 6.08 5.46 -18.16
CA ILE A 40 6.67 4.53 -17.20
C ILE A 40 7.46 5.22 -16.08
N TYR A 41 8.01 6.40 -16.33
CA TYR A 41 8.76 7.15 -15.31
C TYR A 41 7.82 7.68 -14.22
N ALA A 42 6.61 8.05 -14.61
CA ALA A 42 5.57 8.43 -13.67
C ALA A 42 5.13 7.25 -12.79
N LEU A 43 5.01 6.03 -13.37
CA LEU A 43 4.75 4.82 -12.59
C LEU A 43 5.90 4.50 -11.62
N ASP A 44 7.15 4.60 -12.08
CA ASP A 44 8.33 4.40 -11.23
C ASP A 44 8.32 5.38 -10.04
N ALA A 45 8.08 6.66 -10.32
CA ALA A 45 7.99 7.69 -9.29
C ALA A 45 6.85 7.45 -8.30
N ALA A 46 5.67 7.01 -8.77
CA ALA A 46 4.53 6.68 -7.92
C ALA A 46 4.81 5.48 -7.00
N VAL A 47 5.42 4.42 -7.55
CA VAL A 47 5.83 3.25 -6.78
C VAL A 47 6.90 3.61 -5.77
N ALA A 48 7.93 4.40 -6.16
CA ALA A 48 8.96 4.89 -5.25
C ALA A 48 8.36 5.74 -4.12
N GLY A 49 7.41 6.63 -4.44
CA GLY A 49 6.65 7.39 -3.45
C GLY A 49 5.89 6.50 -2.47
N THR A 50 5.24 5.43 -2.98
CA THR A 50 4.53 4.45 -2.15
C THR A 50 5.49 3.72 -1.19
N TYR A 51 6.70 3.34 -1.64
CA TYR A 51 7.74 2.82 -0.75
C TYR A 51 8.17 3.82 0.32
N GLY A 52 8.34 5.09 -0.05
CA GLY A 52 8.72 6.15 0.89
C GLY A 52 7.66 6.35 1.99
N LEU A 53 6.37 6.34 1.62
CA LEU A 53 5.27 6.36 2.60
C LEU A 53 5.27 5.10 3.48
N THR A 54 5.51 3.94 2.89
CA THR A 54 5.58 2.66 3.61
C THR A 54 6.76 2.66 4.59
N TYR A 55 7.94 3.12 4.17
CA TYR A 55 9.08 3.28 5.07
C TYR A 55 8.73 4.14 6.28
N LYS A 56 8.17 5.33 6.05
CA LYS A 56 7.77 6.25 7.13
C LYS A 56 6.73 5.63 8.06
N PHE A 57 5.77 4.89 7.53
CA PHE A 57 4.74 4.20 8.29
C PHE A 57 5.34 3.19 9.28
N TYR A 58 6.32 2.38 8.83
CA TYR A 58 6.99 1.41 9.70
C TYR A 58 7.97 2.08 10.66
N ASP A 59 8.83 2.96 10.16
CA ASP A 59 9.86 3.63 10.95
C ASP A 59 9.28 4.44 12.12
N THR A 60 8.16 5.13 11.88
CA THR A 60 7.57 6.02 12.87
C THR A 60 6.53 5.33 13.74
N TYR A 61 5.73 4.39 13.19
CA TYR A 61 4.53 3.92 13.88
C TYR A 61 4.48 2.40 14.11
N MET A 62 4.59 1.59 13.06
CA MET A 62 4.28 0.16 13.15
C MET A 62 5.31 -0.64 13.94
N ILE A 63 6.57 -0.20 14.00
CA ILE A 63 7.59 -0.82 14.87
C ILE A 63 7.31 -0.46 16.33
N LEU A 64 7.00 0.80 16.61
CA LEU A 64 6.78 1.26 17.98
C LEU A 64 5.43 0.82 18.56
N TYR A 65 4.42 0.60 17.73
CA TYR A 65 3.07 0.27 18.18
C TYR A 65 3.02 -0.95 19.12
N PRO A 66 3.54 -2.13 18.75
CA PRO A 66 3.59 -3.27 19.66
C PRO A 66 4.63 -3.11 20.79
N GLU A 67 5.75 -2.44 20.52
CA GLU A 67 6.83 -2.28 21.52
C GLU A 67 6.40 -1.39 22.69
N VAL A 68 5.63 -0.33 22.41
CA VAL A 68 5.12 0.59 23.43
C VAL A 68 4.06 -0.09 24.31
N ALA A 69 3.25 -0.99 23.74
CA ALA A 69 2.28 -1.78 24.48
C ALA A 69 2.89 -3.01 25.19
N GLY A 70 4.13 -3.37 24.83
CA GLY A 70 4.85 -4.50 25.42
C GLY A 70 5.69 -4.08 26.62
N ASP A 71 6.29 -5.08 27.28
CA ASP A 71 7.14 -4.87 28.47
C ASP A 71 8.58 -4.42 28.13
N LEU A 72 8.90 -4.27 26.84
CA LEU A 72 10.27 -3.99 26.37
C LEU A 72 10.62 -2.50 26.40
N VAL A 73 9.63 -1.61 26.45
CA VAL A 73 9.82 -0.16 26.44
C VAL A 73 9.44 0.46 27.77
N ARG A 74 10.33 1.30 28.31
CA ARG A 74 10.03 2.12 29.47
C ARG A 74 9.63 3.51 29.02
N PHE A 75 8.42 3.92 29.35
CA PHE A 75 7.93 5.26 29.04
C PHE A 75 8.46 6.27 30.06
N GLN A 76 9.07 7.35 29.60
CA GLN A 76 9.44 8.48 30.45
C GLN A 76 8.27 9.43 30.65
N ALA A 77 8.17 10.06 31.83
CA ALA A 77 7.13 11.05 32.11
C ALA A 77 7.23 12.21 31.10
N GLY A 78 6.12 12.55 30.49
CA GLY A 78 5.99 13.61 29.49
C GLY A 78 4.75 13.40 28.63
N THR A 79 4.43 14.41 27.82
CA THR A 79 3.38 14.30 26.82
C THR A 79 3.94 13.67 25.54
N SER A 80 3.34 12.60 25.09
CA SER A 80 3.70 11.95 23.85
C SER A 80 2.45 11.37 23.23
N GLU A 81 2.38 11.35 21.90
CA GLU A 81 1.33 10.68 21.13
C GLU A 81 1.22 9.18 21.45
N TRP A 82 2.27 8.60 22.05
CA TRP A 82 2.32 7.19 22.47
C TRP A 82 1.81 6.93 23.88
N ARG A 83 1.52 7.97 24.66
CA ARG A 83 1.11 7.83 26.06
C ARG A 83 -0.13 6.98 26.23
N GLN A 84 -1.13 7.22 25.43
CA GLN A 84 -2.39 6.48 25.48
C GLN A 84 -2.20 5.01 25.12
N GLN A 85 -1.33 4.72 24.15
CA GLN A 85 -0.97 3.35 23.78
C GLN A 85 -0.25 2.64 24.94
N PHE A 86 0.66 3.31 25.63
CA PHE A 86 1.37 2.77 26.78
C PHE A 86 0.44 2.48 27.95
N ASP A 87 -0.50 3.38 28.22
CA ASP A 87 -1.46 3.24 29.33
C ASP A 87 -2.68 2.37 28.97
N PHE A 88 -2.78 1.86 27.74
CA PHE A 88 -3.93 1.10 27.21
C PHE A 88 -5.27 1.84 27.32
N ILE A 89 -5.26 3.15 27.15
CA ILE A 89 -6.42 4.05 27.21
C ILE A 89 -6.70 4.78 25.89
N SER A 90 -6.26 4.20 24.76
CA SER A 90 -6.49 4.79 23.44
C SER A 90 -7.98 5.01 23.20
N ASP A 91 -8.35 6.23 22.83
CA ASP A 91 -9.71 6.62 22.49
C ASP A 91 -9.85 6.72 20.97
N GLU A 92 -10.95 6.20 20.44
CA GLU A 92 -11.29 6.27 19.00
C GLU A 92 -11.54 7.71 18.50
N SER A 93 -11.82 8.66 19.41
CA SER A 93 -12.09 10.05 19.06
C SER A 93 -10.84 10.87 18.77
N GLU A 94 -9.64 10.38 19.06
CA GLU A 94 -8.41 11.14 18.93
C GLU A 94 -7.65 10.86 17.63
N GLU A 95 -7.97 11.61 16.59
CA GLU A 95 -7.29 11.54 15.28
C GLU A 95 -5.79 11.88 15.34
N THR A 96 -5.33 12.52 16.42
CA THR A 96 -3.94 12.96 16.60
C THR A 96 -3.09 12.02 17.44
N THR A 97 -3.59 10.82 17.74
CA THR A 97 -2.84 9.79 18.45
C THR A 97 -2.03 8.92 17.51
N ALA A 98 -1.07 8.15 18.05
CA ALA A 98 -0.34 7.17 17.27
C ALA A 98 -1.24 6.18 16.55
N VAL A 99 -2.34 5.75 17.21
CA VAL A 99 -3.36 4.87 16.61
C VAL A 99 -4.07 5.55 15.45
N GLY A 100 -4.48 6.82 15.57
CA GLY A 100 -5.08 7.59 14.48
C GLY A 100 -4.13 7.76 13.29
N TYR A 101 -2.83 8.00 13.55
CA TYR A 101 -1.82 8.12 12.50
C TYR A 101 -1.54 6.80 11.79
N ILE A 102 -1.54 5.65 12.48
CA ILE A 102 -1.41 4.33 11.85
C ILE A 102 -2.55 4.12 10.83
N TRP A 103 -3.79 4.39 11.23
CA TRP A 103 -4.94 4.29 10.34
C TRP A 103 -4.79 5.19 9.12
N LYS A 104 -4.58 6.48 9.33
CA LYS A 104 -4.46 7.48 8.26
C LYS A 104 -3.34 7.16 7.29
N ASN A 105 -2.12 6.93 7.79
CA ASN A 105 -0.96 6.68 6.95
C ASN A 105 -1.05 5.33 6.22
N GLY A 106 -1.61 4.31 6.86
CA GLY A 106 -1.86 3.02 6.20
C GLY A 106 -2.81 3.17 5.00
N TYR A 107 -3.92 3.89 5.15
CA TYR A 107 -4.83 4.13 4.04
C TYR A 107 -4.27 5.08 2.98
N GLU A 108 -3.37 5.99 3.32
CA GLU A 108 -2.64 6.79 2.35
C GLU A 108 -1.77 5.91 1.44
N ILE A 109 -1.06 4.94 2.00
CA ILE A 109 -0.27 3.96 1.22
C ILE A 109 -1.18 3.13 0.31
N ILE A 110 -2.30 2.64 0.84
CA ILE A 110 -3.28 1.86 0.08
C ILE A 110 -3.84 2.68 -1.08
N ALA A 111 -4.15 3.96 -0.86
CA ALA A 111 -4.65 4.86 -1.91
C ALA A 111 -3.60 5.05 -3.02
N ASN A 112 -2.33 5.29 -2.67
CA ASN A 112 -1.25 5.42 -3.65
C ASN A 112 -1.04 4.11 -4.44
N ALA A 113 -1.07 2.96 -3.77
CA ALA A 113 -1.01 1.66 -4.44
C ALA A 113 -2.20 1.46 -5.41
N ASN A 114 -3.41 1.85 -5.01
CA ASN A 114 -4.60 1.80 -5.87
C ASN A 114 -4.47 2.69 -7.10
N GLU A 115 -3.84 3.87 -6.98
CA GLU A 115 -3.57 4.71 -8.16
C GLU A 115 -2.64 4.03 -9.15
N VAL A 116 -1.52 3.45 -8.69
CA VAL A 116 -0.61 2.67 -9.55
C VAL A 116 -1.36 1.53 -10.24
N ILE A 117 -2.18 0.78 -9.50
CA ILE A 117 -2.95 -0.35 -10.02
C ILE A 117 -3.99 0.10 -11.04
N GLN A 118 -4.65 1.24 -10.81
CA GLN A 118 -5.68 1.75 -11.70
C GLN A 118 -5.12 2.33 -13.00
N TYR A 119 -4.02 3.08 -12.94
CA TYR A 119 -3.49 3.80 -14.09
C TYR A 119 -2.40 3.04 -14.85
N GLY A 120 -1.71 2.10 -14.22
CA GLY A 120 -0.66 1.31 -14.86
C GLY A 120 -1.07 0.61 -16.16
N PRO A 121 -2.25 -0.05 -16.25
CA PRO A 121 -2.68 -0.68 -17.49
C PRO A 121 -2.73 0.28 -18.68
N SER A 122 -3.17 1.52 -18.49
CA SER A 122 -3.21 2.53 -19.56
C SER A 122 -1.81 2.93 -20.07
N VAL A 123 -0.78 2.82 -19.22
CA VAL A 123 0.62 3.03 -19.63
C VAL A 123 1.09 1.85 -20.47
N SER A 124 0.76 0.62 -20.08
CA SER A 124 1.08 -0.58 -20.85
C SER A 124 0.42 -0.58 -22.24
N GLU A 125 -0.83 -0.12 -22.33
CA GLU A 125 -1.55 0.00 -23.62
C GLU A 125 -0.87 1.03 -24.56
N ARG A 126 -0.39 2.16 -24.03
CA ARG A 126 0.30 3.20 -24.80
C ARG A 126 1.73 2.79 -25.20
N PHE A 127 2.40 1.99 -24.36
CA PHE A 127 3.77 1.55 -24.53
C PHE A 127 3.90 0.03 -24.40
N PRO A 128 3.39 -0.76 -25.36
CA PRO A 128 3.35 -2.23 -25.25
C PRO A 128 4.74 -2.87 -25.05
N GLN A 129 5.80 -2.25 -25.58
CA GLN A 129 7.18 -2.70 -25.39
C GLN A 129 7.65 -2.61 -23.93
N GLN A 130 6.97 -1.85 -23.07
CA GLN A 130 7.27 -1.68 -21.66
C GLN A 130 6.32 -2.49 -20.74
N ALA A 131 5.43 -3.31 -21.30
CA ALA A 131 4.40 -4.04 -20.56
C ALA A 131 4.98 -4.89 -19.42
N SER A 132 6.12 -5.55 -19.64
CA SER A 132 6.79 -6.32 -18.57
C SER A 132 7.24 -5.44 -17.40
N SER A 133 7.79 -4.27 -17.68
CA SER A 133 8.19 -3.32 -16.64
C SER A 133 6.98 -2.75 -15.90
N VAL A 134 5.91 -2.41 -16.61
CA VAL A 134 4.64 -1.97 -16.02
C VAL A 134 4.09 -3.06 -15.09
N ASN A 135 4.08 -4.32 -15.52
CA ASN A 135 3.61 -5.43 -14.70
C ASN A 135 4.43 -5.58 -13.42
N ASN A 136 5.74 -5.38 -13.47
CA ASN A 136 6.58 -5.38 -12.28
C ASN A 136 6.25 -4.23 -11.31
N TYR A 137 5.88 -3.05 -11.80
CA TYR A 137 5.39 -1.95 -10.92
C TYR A 137 4.02 -2.26 -10.32
N LEU A 138 3.11 -2.81 -11.11
CA LEU A 138 1.81 -3.27 -10.62
C LEU A 138 1.96 -4.35 -9.53
N ALA A 139 2.85 -5.31 -9.74
CA ALA A 139 3.15 -6.35 -8.76
C ALA A 139 3.60 -5.79 -7.42
N GLN A 140 4.49 -4.79 -7.45
CA GLN A 140 4.95 -4.10 -6.25
C GLN A 140 3.82 -3.35 -5.54
N ALA A 141 2.95 -2.67 -6.29
CA ALA A 141 1.80 -1.97 -5.73
C ALA A 141 0.81 -2.94 -5.06
N TYR A 142 0.52 -4.09 -5.69
CA TYR A 142 -0.30 -5.15 -5.09
C TYR A 142 0.33 -5.70 -3.81
N PHE A 143 1.64 -5.95 -3.80
CA PHE A 143 2.35 -6.42 -2.60
C PHE A 143 2.26 -5.40 -1.45
N LEU A 144 2.54 -4.12 -1.71
CA LEU A 144 2.49 -3.07 -0.69
C LEU A 144 1.07 -2.90 -0.13
N ARG A 145 0.05 -2.97 -1.01
CA ARG A 145 -1.35 -2.92 -0.58
C ARG A 145 -1.72 -4.10 0.31
N ALA A 146 -1.30 -5.30 -0.04
CA ALA A 146 -1.52 -6.49 0.75
C ALA A 146 -0.84 -6.41 2.12
N LEU A 147 0.42 -5.99 2.15
CA LEU A 147 1.21 -5.82 3.37
C LEU A 147 0.53 -4.86 4.35
N VAL A 148 0.13 -3.69 3.87
CA VAL A 148 -0.48 -2.67 4.72
C VAL A 148 -1.91 -3.04 5.15
N HIS A 149 -2.71 -3.70 4.29
CA HIS A 149 -4.00 -4.23 4.73
C HIS A 149 -3.85 -5.28 5.84
N LEU A 150 -2.82 -6.13 5.78
CA LEU A 150 -2.53 -7.09 6.84
C LEU A 150 -2.23 -6.38 8.15
N ASP A 151 -1.30 -5.41 8.14
CA ASP A 151 -0.88 -4.73 9.35
C ASP A 151 -2.00 -3.89 9.96
N LEU A 152 -2.80 -3.20 9.14
CA LEU A 152 -4.01 -2.54 9.63
C LEU A 152 -4.99 -3.53 10.25
N CYS A 153 -5.18 -4.71 9.65
CA CYS A 153 -6.06 -5.73 10.20
C CYS A 153 -5.54 -6.27 11.54
N LEU A 154 -4.23 -6.44 11.68
CA LEU A 154 -3.59 -6.86 12.94
C LEU A 154 -3.69 -5.77 14.03
N ALA A 155 -3.62 -4.50 13.64
CA ALA A 155 -3.69 -3.38 14.59
C ALA A 155 -5.13 -3.10 15.08
N TYR A 156 -6.13 -3.26 14.22
CA TYR A 156 -7.51 -2.81 14.50
C TYR A 156 -8.56 -3.92 14.52
N GLY A 157 -8.22 -5.13 14.10
CA GLY A 157 -9.08 -6.30 14.15
C GLY A 157 -8.69 -7.24 15.26
N GLN A 158 -9.56 -8.21 15.54
CA GLN A 158 -9.20 -9.39 16.33
C GLN A 158 -8.45 -10.40 15.44
N THR A 159 -7.77 -11.36 16.08
CA THR A 159 -7.06 -12.42 15.35
C THR A 159 -8.01 -13.21 14.43
N TYR A 160 -7.50 -13.75 13.34
CA TYR A 160 -8.29 -14.50 12.36
C TYR A 160 -9.11 -15.63 13.02
N THR A 161 -8.54 -16.29 14.02
CA THR A 161 -9.15 -17.41 14.75
C THR A 161 -10.02 -17.01 15.94
N TYR A 162 -10.35 -15.70 16.07
CA TYR A 162 -11.21 -15.21 17.16
C TYR A 162 -12.65 -15.74 17.06
N SER A 163 -13.19 -15.87 15.85
CA SER A 163 -14.43 -16.59 15.58
C SER A 163 -14.17 -17.69 14.55
N ASP A 164 -14.98 -18.74 14.55
CA ASP A 164 -14.78 -19.94 13.73
C ASP A 164 -14.71 -19.65 12.23
N ASP A 165 -15.42 -18.63 11.77
CA ASP A 165 -15.53 -18.22 10.37
C ASP A 165 -14.82 -16.88 10.05
N ALA A 166 -14.16 -16.28 11.02
CA ALA A 166 -13.52 -14.97 10.93
C ALA A 166 -14.48 -13.85 10.41
N SER A 167 -15.80 -13.97 10.70
CA SER A 167 -16.84 -13.01 10.28
C SER A 167 -16.82 -11.71 11.07
N HIS A 168 -16.12 -11.66 12.20
CA HIS A 168 -15.96 -10.45 13.00
C HIS A 168 -15.25 -9.34 12.24
N LEU A 169 -15.41 -8.08 12.70
CA LEU A 169 -14.93 -6.90 12.00
C LEU A 169 -13.41 -6.84 11.91
N GLY A 170 -12.92 -6.75 10.67
CA GLY A 170 -11.54 -6.44 10.31
C GLY A 170 -11.36 -4.94 10.03
N THR A 171 -10.80 -4.59 8.88
CA THR A 171 -10.57 -3.22 8.43
C THR A 171 -11.38 -2.91 7.15
N ALA A 172 -11.41 -1.64 6.73
CA ALA A 172 -12.01 -1.30 5.45
C ALA A 172 -11.10 -1.78 4.30
N VAL A 173 -11.61 -2.67 3.46
CA VAL A 173 -10.88 -3.17 2.29
C VAL A 173 -11.04 -2.20 1.13
N MET A 174 -9.97 -1.46 0.80
CA MET A 174 -9.93 -0.50 -0.30
C MET A 174 -9.16 -1.07 -1.48
N THR A 175 -9.84 -1.35 -2.59
CA THR A 175 -9.24 -1.92 -3.81
C THR A 175 -9.30 -0.98 -5.01
N ASN A 176 -9.91 0.18 -4.87
CA ASN A 176 -10.06 1.25 -5.85
C ASN A 176 -9.82 2.61 -5.19
N ILE A 177 -9.76 3.65 -6.01
CA ILE A 177 -9.77 5.04 -5.52
C ILE A 177 -11.23 5.38 -5.22
N PRO A 178 -11.59 5.64 -3.95
CA PRO A 178 -12.98 5.94 -3.60
C PRO A 178 -13.38 7.33 -4.08
N ASP A 179 -14.68 7.52 -4.35
CA ASP A 179 -15.22 8.86 -4.53
C ASP A 179 -15.10 9.65 -3.19
N VAL A 180 -14.91 10.97 -3.29
CA VAL A 180 -14.76 11.87 -2.12
C VAL A 180 -15.91 11.75 -1.10
N LYS A 181 -17.09 11.34 -1.55
CA LYS A 181 -18.28 11.17 -0.70
C LYS A 181 -18.51 9.71 -0.29
N GLU A 182 -17.71 8.78 -0.78
CA GLU A 182 -17.89 7.36 -0.48
C GLU A 182 -17.47 7.06 0.97
N LYS A 183 -18.36 6.40 1.72
CA LYS A 183 -18.08 5.92 3.06
C LYS A 183 -17.84 4.41 2.99
N ILE A 184 -16.60 4.01 3.16
CA ILE A 184 -16.22 2.60 3.12
C ILE A 184 -16.35 2.01 4.52
N ALA A 185 -17.25 1.03 4.67
CA ALA A 185 -17.43 0.32 5.93
C ALA A 185 -16.28 -0.69 6.17
N ARG A 186 -16.08 -1.06 7.44
CA ARG A 186 -15.18 -2.15 7.80
C ARG A 186 -15.68 -3.47 7.20
N SER A 187 -14.79 -4.25 6.65
CA SER A 187 -15.04 -5.60 6.17
C SER A 187 -14.83 -6.62 7.30
N SER A 188 -15.25 -7.86 7.10
CA SER A 188 -14.86 -8.93 8.01
C SER A 188 -13.36 -9.22 7.92
N VAL A 189 -12.79 -9.84 8.96
CA VAL A 189 -11.41 -10.33 8.93
C VAL A 189 -11.24 -11.34 7.81
N ALA A 190 -12.19 -12.27 7.62
CA ALA A 190 -12.17 -13.23 6.51
C ALA A 190 -12.02 -12.55 5.14
N ASN A 191 -12.83 -11.52 4.87
CA ASN A 191 -12.78 -10.78 3.61
C ASN A 191 -11.47 -9.99 3.45
N THR A 192 -10.95 -9.43 4.55
CA THR A 192 -9.67 -8.72 4.55
C THR A 192 -8.53 -9.68 4.18
N TYR A 193 -8.46 -10.85 4.81
CA TYR A 193 -7.44 -11.86 4.51
C TYR A 193 -7.58 -12.46 3.11
N ALA A 194 -8.80 -12.65 2.63
CA ALA A 194 -9.06 -13.10 1.26
C ALA A 194 -8.53 -12.07 0.23
N GLN A 195 -8.74 -10.77 0.46
CA GLN A 195 -8.21 -9.73 -0.42
C GLN A 195 -6.69 -9.66 -0.37
N ILE A 196 -6.07 -9.79 0.82
CA ILE A 196 -4.62 -9.84 0.98
C ILE A 196 -4.02 -10.99 0.15
N LEU A 197 -4.55 -12.19 0.27
CA LEU A 197 -4.10 -13.35 -0.52
C LEU A 197 -4.29 -13.12 -2.02
N LYS A 198 -5.43 -12.59 -2.43
CA LYS A 198 -5.70 -12.25 -3.83
C LYS A 198 -4.69 -11.25 -4.40
N ASP A 199 -4.33 -10.22 -3.63
CA ASP A 199 -3.33 -9.24 -4.05
C ASP A 199 -1.94 -9.89 -4.20
N LEU A 200 -1.54 -10.75 -3.25
CA LEU A 200 -0.27 -11.45 -3.31
C LEU A 200 -0.19 -12.45 -4.47
N GLU A 201 -1.27 -13.17 -4.76
CA GLU A 201 -1.37 -14.07 -5.92
C GLU A 201 -1.30 -13.26 -7.23
N THR A 202 -1.98 -12.13 -7.29
CA THR A 202 -1.93 -11.22 -8.45
C THR A 202 -0.51 -10.70 -8.65
N ALA A 203 0.16 -10.25 -7.58
CA ALA A 203 1.55 -9.79 -7.63
C ALA A 203 2.49 -10.88 -8.16
N LEU A 204 2.36 -12.12 -7.67
CA LEU A 204 3.14 -13.27 -8.15
C LEU A 204 2.98 -13.51 -9.64
N GLY A 205 1.74 -13.38 -10.17
CA GLY A 205 1.47 -13.58 -11.59
C GLY A 205 1.99 -12.45 -12.50
N LEU A 206 2.23 -11.26 -11.95
CA LEU A 206 2.68 -10.08 -12.68
C LEU A 206 4.20 -9.93 -12.72
N PHE A 207 4.94 -10.43 -11.72
CA PHE A 207 6.39 -10.36 -11.73
C PHE A 207 6.97 -11.11 -12.92
N SER A 208 7.89 -10.47 -13.64
CA SER A 208 8.66 -11.14 -14.69
C SER A 208 9.60 -12.18 -14.09
N LYS A 209 9.91 -13.24 -14.87
CA LYS A 209 10.75 -14.37 -14.40
C LYS A 209 12.17 -13.94 -14.01
N ASP A 210 12.67 -12.89 -14.62
CA ASP A 210 13.99 -12.30 -14.42
C ASP A 210 13.99 -11.14 -13.41
N TRP A 211 12.85 -10.88 -12.72
CA TRP A 211 12.77 -9.83 -11.74
C TRP A 211 13.68 -10.09 -10.54
N SER A 212 14.72 -9.29 -10.41
CA SER A 212 15.64 -9.31 -9.28
C SER A 212 16.25 -7.91 -9.08
N LYS A 213 15.68 -7.14 -8.15
CA LYS A 213 16.22 -5.83 -7.73
C LYS A 213 16.75 -5.81 -6.29
N GLY A 214 17.00 -7.01 -5.72
CA GLY A 214 17.46 -7.14 -4.35
C GLY A 214 16.34 -7.00 -3.32
N CYS A 215 16.70 -7.02 -2.04
CA CYS A 215 15.74 -7.06 -0.92
C CYS A 215 15.03 -5.72 -0.63
N PHE A 216 15.40 -4.63 -1.30
CA PHE A 216 14.76 -3.33 -1.12
C PHE A 216 13.46 -3.15 -1.93
N TYR A 217 13.13 -4.13 -2.75
CA TYR A 217 11.94 -4.14 -3.58
C TYR A 217 11.12 -5.40 -3.32
N ALA A 218 9.81 -5.28 -3.46
CA ALA A 218 8.94 -6.44 -3.45
C ALA A 218 9.35 -7.42 -4.55
N SER A 219 9.24 -8.71 -4.26
CA SER A 219 9.68 -9.78 -5.13
C SER A 219 8.75 -10.99 -5.00
N PRO A 220 8.82 -11.97 -5.91
CA PRO A 220 8.11 -13.23 -5.73
C PRO A 220 8.40 -13.91 -4.40
N ALA A 221 9.66 -13.88 -3.94
CA ALA A 221 10.05 -14.40 -2.64
C ALA A 221 9.38 -13.65 -1.49
N ALA A 222 9.30 -12.30 -1.57
CA ALA A 222 8.61 -11.48 -0.58
C ALA A 222 7.11 -11.78 -0.54
N CYS A 223 6.46 -11.97 -1.70
CA CYS A 223 5.06 -12.38 -1.76
C CYS A 223 4.84 -13.73 -1.08
N LYS A 224 5.66 -14.74 -1.38
CA LYS A 224 5.56 -16.07 -0.76
C LYS A 224 5.84 -16.05 0.74
N ALA A 225 6.82 -15.28 1.19
CA ALA A 225 7.11 -15.09 2.62
C ALA A 225 5.92 -14.42 3.35
N LEU A 226 5.30 -13.41 2.73
CA LEU A 226 4.12 -12.77 3.30
C LEU A 226 2.90 -13.71 3.29
N MET A 227 2.68 -14.49 2.21
CA MET A 227 1.65 -15.52 2.18
C MET A 227 1.84 -16.56 3.29
N ALA A 228 3.08 -17.00 3.54
CA ALA A 228 3.38 -17.93 4.64
C ALA A 228 2.94 -17.35 5.99
N ARG A 229 3.21 -16.06 6.25
CA ARG A 229 2.77 -15.35 7.46
C ARG A 229 1.24 -15.26 7.53
N VAL A 230 0.59 -14.90 6.43
CA VAL A 230 -0.89 -14.81 6.35
C VAL A 230 -1.52 -16.16 6.67
N TYR A 231 -1.05 -17.24 6.05
CA TYR A 231 -1.56 -18.59 6.30
C TYR A 231 -1.29 -19.06 7.73
N LEU A 232 -0.15 -18.69 8.31
CA LEU A 232 0.14 -18.99 9.72
C LEU A 232 -0.89 -18.32 10.65
N TYR A 233 -1.21 -17.06 10.44
CA TYR A 233 -2.23 -16.34 11.22
C TYR A 233 -3.64 -16.89 11.01
N MET A 234 -3.91 -17.47 9.84
CA MET A 234 -5.18 -18.17 9.57
C MET A 234 -5.25 -19.58 10.22
N GLY A 235 -4.18 -20.08 10.84
CA GLY A 235 -4.09 -21.45 11.31
C GLY A 235 -3.92 -22.49 10.18
N ARG A 236 -3.68 -22.06 8.94
CA ARG A 236 -3.46 -22.90 7.76
C ARG A 236 -2.00 -23.34 7.66
N HIS A 237 -1.56 -24.15 8.64
CA HIS A 237 -0.15 -24.51 8.81
C HIS A 237 0.46 -25.25 7.61
N GLY A 238 -0.32 -26.07 6.90
CA GLY A 238 0.14 -26.77 5.69
C GLY A 238 0.48 -25.81 4.55
N ASP A 239 -0.35 -24.81 4.31
CA ASP A 239 -0.13 -23.78 3.30
C ASP A 239 1.04 -22.86 3.70
N ALA A 240 1.12 -22.51 4.98
CA ALA A 240 2.23 -21.73 5.52
C ALA A 240 3.57 -22.45 5.32
N LEU A 241 3.63 -23.75 5.66
CA LEU A 241 4.81 -24.57 5.45
C LEU A 241 5.20 -24.66 3.97
N LYS A 242 4.22 -24.85 3.08
CA LYS A 242 4.46 -24.90 1.63
C LYS A 242 5.09 -23.59 1.13
N CYS A 243 4.48 -22.44 1.44
CA CYS A 243 5.01 -21.15 1.02
C CYS A 243 6.41 -20.87 1.59
N ALA A 244 6.66 -21.18 2.87
CA ALA A 244 7.97 -21.00 3.49
C ALA A 244 9.03 -21.92 2.86
N SER A 245 8.67 -23.17 2.54
CA SER A 245 9.58 -24.10 1.85
C SER A 245 9.95 -23.63 0.44
N GLU A 246 8.97 -23.12 -0.32
CA GLU A 246 9.19 -22.52 -1.64
C GLU A 246 10.16 -21.32 -1.55
N VAL A 247 10.07 -20.48 -0.51
CA VAL A 247 11.01 -19.38 -0.30
C VAL A 247 12.45 -19.88 -0.15
N ILE A 248 12.65 -20.96 0.58
CA ILE A 248 13.98 -21.53 0.82
C ILE A 248 14.51 -22.24 -0.44
N SER A 249 13.69 -23.08 -1.09
CA SER A 249 14.12 -23.92 -2.21
C SER A 249 14.25 -23.18 -3.54
N ASP A 250 13.29 -22.30 -3.84
CA ASP A 250 13.12 -21.79 -5.20
C ASP A 250 13.80 -20.43 -5.42
N TYR A 251 14.05 -19.69 -4.32
CA TYR A 251 14.65 -18.35 -4.41
C TYR A 251 16.09 -18.28 -3.87
N GLY A 252 16.70 -19.41 -3.54
CA GLY A 252 18.13 -19.50 -3.17
C GLY A 252 18.48 -18.75 -1.88
N LEU A 253 17.50 -18.54 -1.00
CA LEU A 253 17.71 -17.86 0.27
C LEU A 253 18.28 -18.84 1.30
N SER A 254 19.28 -18.42 2.04
CA SER A 254 19.95 -19.22 3.06
C SER A 254 20.08 -18.46 4.38
N LEU A 255 20.13 -19.21 5.47
CA LEU A 255 20.37 -18.62 6.79
C LEU A 255 21.78 -18.01 6.86
N THR A 256 21.91 -16.91 7.55
CA THR A 256 23.22 -16.31 7.83
C THR A 256 24.04 -17.24 8.70
N PRO A 257 25.28 -17.58 8.32
CA PRO A 257 26.15 -18.40 9.15
C PRO A 257 26.29 -17.84 10.57
N ARG A 258 26.34 -18.71 11.56
CA ARG A 258 26.48 -18.30 12.98
C ARG A 258 27.67 -17.37 13.21
N SER A 259 28.79 -17.57 12.50
CA SER A 259 29.96 -16.69 12.54
C SER A 259 29.68 -15.25 12.14
N ASP A 260 28.71 -15.03 11.26
CA ASP A 260 28.42 -13.72 10.66
C ASP A 260 27.20 -13.05 11.27
N TYR A 261 26.44 -13.79 12.10
CA TYR A 261 25.16 -13.31 12.67
C TYR A 261 25.32 -12.00 13.45
N VAL A 262 26.28 -11.93 14.37
CA VAL A 262 26.53 -10.70 15.15
C VAL A 262 27.05 -9.57 14.25
N ALA A 263 27.93 -9.92 13.27
CA ALA A 263 28.47 -8.93 12.35
C ALA A 263 27.41 -8.31 11.44
N MET A 264 26.35 -9.07 11.09
CA MET A 264 25.21 -8.59 10.33
C MET A 264 24.53 -7.39 11.01
N PHE A 265 24.29 -7.47 12.30
CA PHE A 265 23.69 -6.35 13.08
C PHE A 265 24.68 -5.22 13.36
N CYS A 266 25.89 -5.54 13.79
CA CYS A 266 26.90 -4.54 14.18
C CYS A 266 27.44 -3.73 12.99
N LYS A 267 27.59 -4.36 11.83
CA LYS A 267 28.19 -3.74 10.65
C LYS A 267 27.17 -3.26 9.62
N ARG A 268 25.87 -3.35 9.93
CA ARG A 268 24.77 -3.06 9.01
C ARG A 268 24.95 -3.71 7.63
N LYS A 269 25.54 -4.91 7.60
CA LYS A 269 25.65 -5.69 6.38
C LYS A 269 24.30 -6.29 6.03
N GLU A 270 23.97 -6.31 4.75
CA GLU A 270 22.81 -7.06 4.27
C GLU A 270 23.00 -8.53 4.63
N GLY A 271 22.08 -9.06 5.43
CA GLY A 271 22.06 -10.50 5.73
C GLY A 271 21.52 -11.25 4.51
N GLN A 272 22.05 -12.46 4.30
CA GLN A 272 21.55 -13.37 3.23
C GLN A 272 20.07 -13.76 3.43
N GLU A 273 19.54 -13.52 4.63
CA GLU A 273 18.16 -13.81 5.03
C GLU A 273 17.17 -12.69 4.70
N ALA A 274 17.65 -11.52 4.27
CA ALA A 274 16.79 -10.39 4.00
C ALA A 274 15.97 -10.60 2.71
N ILE A 275 14.68 -10.89 2.85
CA ILE A 275 13.76 -11.12 1.74
C ILE A 275 13.16 -9.81 1.26
N PHE A 276 12.73 -8.98 2.20
CA PHE A 276 12.18 -7.65 1.94
C PHE A 276 12.58 -6.69 3.07
N ARG A 277 13.05 -5.52 2.69
CA ARG A 277 13.54 -4.49 3.60
C ARG A 277 13.19 -3.10 3.09
N LEU A 278 12.68 -2.27 3.95
CA LEU A 278 12.47 -0.86 3.68
C LEU A 278 13.75 -0.07 4.02
N ASN A 279 14.11 0.92 3.20
CA ASN A 279 15.33 1.72 3.37
C ASN A 279 15.03 3.19 3.06
#